data_3e2b3c9e1b348c5870e35b8247a8c9ca
#
_entry.id   3e2b3c9e1b348c5870e35b8247a8c9ca
#
_cell.length_a   1.000
_cell.length_b   1.000
_cell.length_c   1.000
_cell.angle_alpha   90.00
_cell.angle_beta   90.00
_cell.angle_gamma   90.00
#
_symmetry.space_group_name_H-M   'P 1'
#
loop_
_entity.id
_entity.type
_entity.pdbx_description
1 polymer ?
#
loop_
_entity_poly.entity_id
_entity_poly.type
_entity_poly.pdbx_seq_one_letter_code
_entity_poly.pdbx_strand_id
1 'polypeptide(L)'
;MGCNDPYLKALRSFGYNVIRLPKADMAPLQLLARNGGALGRIGDLSTVILPRGAVALPAVKRDTPAASLSGQRSGTLSVGVGLSVLGSIIGAMGGSKLGLDLAYKNARTVTFEFQDVLEDRIEVASLDQYLSDADVSPFSTHVGQLLDADQIYVTTATLKSNKIAVVT
;
A
#
# COMPACT_ATOMS: atom_id res chain seq x y z
N MET A 1 -6.07 16.75 11.97
CA MET A 1 -5.21 16.03 12.93
C MET A 1 -3.91 15.69 12.25
N GLY A 2 -2.84 16.29 12.69
CA GLY A 2 -1.62 16.44 11.95
C GLY A 2 -0.77 15.17 11.85
N CYS A 3 0.09 15.18 10.87
CA CYS A 3 1.12 14.22 10.46
C CYS A 3 2.18 13.84 11.54
N ASN A 4 1.80 13.73 12.80
CA ASN A 4 2.73 13.49 13.90
C ASN A 4 2.68 12.07 14.48
N ASP A 5 1.91 11.16 13.86
CA ASP A 5 1.91 9.77 14.26
C ASP A 5 3.29 9.15 13.96
N PRO A 6 4.05 8.71 14.96
CA PRO A 6 5.36 8.10 14.78
C PRO A 6 5.31 6.86 13.85
N TYR A 7 4.22 6.12 13.89
CA TYR A 7 3.96 4.97 13.05
C TYR A 7 3.87 5.34 11.56
N LEU A 8 3.09 6.40 11.24
CA LEU A 8 2.97 6.88 9.86
C LEU A 8 4.29 7.46 9.35
N LYS A 9 5.06 8.14 10.21
CA LYS A 9 6.41 8.63 9.85
C LYS A 9 7.37 7.47 9.57
N ALA A 10 7.34 6.43 10.39
CA ALA A 10 8.15 5.24 10.19
C ALA A 10 7.83 4.58 8.84
N LEU A 11 6.56 4.33 8.52
CA LEU A 11 6.18 3.75 7.24
C LEU A 11 6.58 4.61 6.03
N ARG A 12 6.50 5.93 6.15
CA ARG A 12 7.00 6.84 5.10
C ARG A 12 8.51 6.79 4.93
N SER A 13 9.28 6.56 5.98
CA SER A 13 10.74 6.40 5.88
C SER A 13 11.14 5.13 5.11
N PHE A 14 10.21 4.18 4.93
CA PHE A 14 10.36 3.04 4.03
C PHE A 14 10.07 3.36 2.56
N GLY A 15 9.73 4.61 2.24
CA GLY A 15 9.37 5.00 0.88
C GLY A 15 7.94 4.63 0.47
N TYR A 16 7.13 4.12 1.38
CA TYR A 16 5.75 3.76 1.09
C TYR A 16 4.80 4.93 1.37
N ASN A 17 3.94 5.21 0.40
CA ASN A 17 2.71 5.93 0.71
C ASN A 17 1.85 5.04 1.58
N VAL A 18 1.59 5.47 2.79
CA VAL A 18 0.90 4.65 3.78
C VAL A 18 -0.55 4.51 3.39
N ILE A 19 -0.87 3.41 2.80
CA ILE A 19 -2.21 2.84 2.79
C ILE A 19 -2.47 2.37 4.24
N ARG A 20 -3.64 2.67 4.75
CA ARG A 20 -4.04 2.33 6.12
C ARG A 20 -3.91 0.82 6.35
N LEU A 21 -2.75 0.40 6.81
CA LEU A 21 -2.26 -0.97 7.03
C LEU A 21 -1.95 -1.75 5.73
N PRO A 22 -0.87 -2.54 5.73
CA PRO A 22 -0.66 -3.56 4.71
C PRO A 22 -1.89 -4.46 4.67
N LYS A 23 -2.57 -4.50 3.54
CA LYS A 23 -3.70 -5.40 3.31
C LYS A 23 -3.26 -6.46 2.33
N ALA A 24 -3.59 -7.69 2.62
CA ALA A 24 -3.27 -8.83 1.75
C ALA A 24 -3.91 -8.76 0.35
N ASP A 25 -4.93 -7.91 0.19
CA ASP A 25 -5.74 -7.76 -1.03
C ASP A 25 -5.42 -6.53 -1.88
N MET A 26 -4.29 -5.85 -1.61
CA MET A 26 -3.89 -4.70 -2.43
C MET A 26 -3.28 -5.15 -3.76
N ALA A 27 -3.79 -4.57 -4.85
CA ALA A 27 -3.35 -4.86 -6.21
C ALA A 27 -3.31 -3.58 -7.06
N PRO A 28 -2.58 -3.57 -8.19
CA PRO A 28 -2.73 -2.51 -9.18
C PRO A 28 -4.17 -2.37 -9.68
N LEU A 29 -4.51 -1.22 -10.21
CA LEU A 29 -5.85 -0.84 -10.70
C LEU A 29 -6.93 -0.72 -9.60
N GLN A 30 -6.53 -0.57 -8.36
CA GLN A 30 -7.45 -0.21 -7.30
C GLN A 30 -7.51 1.30 -7.11
N LEU A 31 -8.71 1.80 -6.81
CA LEU A 31 -8.95 3.19 -6.48
C LEU A 31 -8.83 3.39 -4.97
N LEU A 32 -8.07 4.38 -4.61
CA LEU A 32 -7.85 4.81 -3.25
C LEU A 32 -8.36 6.25 -3.08
N ALA A 33 -8.99 6.53 -1.96
CA ALA A 33 -9.34 7.90 -1.58
C ALA A 33 -8.60 8.32 -0.32
N ARG A 34 -8.29 9.61 -0.24
CA ARG A 34 -7.70 10.20 0.97
C ARG A 34 -8.79 10.40 2.02
N ASN A 35 -8.55 9.84 3.19
CA ASN A 35 -9.40 10.04 4.36
C ASN A 35 -8.54 10.32 5.60
N GLY A 36 -8.59 11.54 6.11
CA GLY A 36 -7.91 11.93 7.32
C GLY A 36 -6.40 11.73 7.35
N GLY A 37 -5.72 11.83 6.19
CA GLY A 37 -4.26 11.67 6.06
C GLY A 37 -3.79 10.24 5.72
N ALA A 38 -4.70 9.28 5.62
CA ALA A 38 -4.45 7.92 5.14
C ALA A 38 -5.18 7.69 3.81
N LEU A 39 -4.67 6.77 2.99
CA LEU A 39 -5.35 6.29 1.79
C LEU A 39 -6.17 5.04 2.14
N GLY A 40 -7.43 5.01 1.74
CA GLY A 40 -8.32 3.87 1.87
C GLY A 40 -8.82 3.38 0.50
N ARG A 41 -8.90 2.07 0.31
CA ARG A 41 -9.48 1.50 -0.91
C ARG A 41 -10.97 1.79 -0.96
N ILE A 42 -11.43 2.28 -2.12
CA ILE A 42 -12.85 2.59 -2.38
C ILE A 42 -13.45 1.70 -3.47
N GLY A 43 -12.64 1.01 -4.27
CA GLY A 43 -13.12 0.11 -5.31
C GLY A 43 -12.03 -0.29 -6.29
N ASP A 44 -12.44 -0.99 -7.35
CA ASP A 44 -11.59 -1.32 -8.49
C ASP A 44 -11.84 -0.32 -9.62
N LEU A 45 -10.78 0.04 -10.35
CA LEU A 45 -10.85 1.01 -11.45
C LEU A 45 -11.97 0.64 -12.44
N SER A 46 -12.03 -0.63 -12.85
CA SER A 46 -12.99 -1.13 -13.85
C SER A 46 -14.45 -1.06 -13.44
N THR A 47 -14.75 -0.93 -12.14
CA THR A 47 -16.13 -0.81 -11.65
C THR A 47 -16.61 0.63 -11.54
N VAL A 48 -15.66 1.55 -11.48
CA VAL A 48 -15.93 2.97 -11.20
C VAL A 48 -15.69 3.85 -12.43
N ILE A 49 -14.63 3.55 -13.17
CA ILE A 49 -14.22 4.30 -14.36
C ILE A 49 -14.45 3.42 -15.60
N LEU A 50 -15.32 3.86 -16.47
CA LEU A 50 -15.77 3.11 -17.65
C LEU A 50 -15.33 3.82 -18.92
N PRO A 51 -14.50 3.20 -19.78
CA PRO A 51 -14.13 3.79 -21.07
C PRO A 51 -15.35 3.84 -22.00
N ARG A 52 -15.48 4.90 -22.80
CA ARG A 52 -16.57 5.03 -23.79
C ARG A 52 -16.40 4.09 -24.97
N GLY A 53 -15.18 3.66 -25.24
CA GLY A 53 -14.85 2.77 -26.34
C GLY A 53 -14.41 1.37 -25.86
N ALA A 54 -14.05 0.51 -26.82
CA ALA A 54 -13.53 -0.84 -26.55
C ALA A 54 -12.05 -0.80 -26.12
N VAL A 55 -11.71 0.01 -25.12
CA VAL A 55 -10.36 0.08 -24.57
C VAL A 55 -10.21 -0.95 -23.48
N ALA A 56 -9.23 -1.84 -23.63
CA ALA A 56 -8.96 -2.87 -22.64
C ALA A 56 -8.36 -2.29 -21.35
N LEU A 57 -8.74 -2.87 -20.22
CA LEU A 57 -8.09 -2.58 -18.95
C LEU A 57 -6.59 -2.90 -19.02
N PRO A 58 -5.69 -2.07 -18.48
CA PRO A 58 -4.26 -2.34 -18.48
C PRO A 58 -3.92 -3.72 -17.92
N ALA A 59 -3.05 -4.45 -18.62
CA ALA A 59 -2.60 -5.75 -18.16
C ALA A 59 -1.68 -5.60 -16.94
N VAL A 60 -1.92 -6.39 -15.89
CA VAL A 60 -1.09 -6.42 -14.69
C VAL A 60 0.04 -7.43 -14.88
N LYS A 61 1.29 -6.97 -14.89
CA LYS A 61 2.48 -7.82 -14.76
C LYS A 61 2.63 -8.20 -13.29
N ARG A 62 2.50 -9.49 -13.00
CA ARG A 62 2.51 -10.00 -11.62
C ARG A 62 3.84 -10.64 -11.26
N ASP A 63 4.14 -10.65 -9.97
CA ASP A 63 5.22 -11.43 -9.35
C ASP A 63 6.60 -11.16 -9.97
N THR A 64 6.83 -9.92 -10.43
CA THR A 64 8.13 -9.52 -10.97
C THR A 64 9.12 -9.35 -9.80
N PRO A 65 10.28 -10.02 -9.82
CA PRO A 65 11.27 -9.84 -8.75
C PRO A 65 11.73 -8.39 -8.62
N ALA A 66 11.57 -7.80 -7.45
CA ALA A 66 12.07 -6.46 -7.12
C ALA A 66 13.43 -6.55 -6.41
N ALA A 67 14.45 -7.02 -7.13
CA ALA A 67 15.77 -7.35 -6.57
C ALA A 67 16.43 -6.15 -5.86
N SER A 68 16.22 -4.92 -6.34
CA SER A 68 16.76 -3.70 -5.71
C SER A 68 16.15 -3.39 -4.34
N LEU A 69 14.98 -3.96 -4.03
CA LEU A 69 14.26 -3.75 -2.77
C LEU A 69 14.38 -4.96 -1.83
N SER A 70 14.73 -6.13 -2.36
CA SER A 70 14.93 -7.33 -1.57
C SER A 70 16.23 -7.23 -0.78
N GLY A 71 16.15 -7.51 0.53
CA GLY A 71 17.29 -7.40 1.44
C GLY A 71 17.63 -5.98 1.90
N GLN A 72 16.88 -4.95 1.44
CA GLN A 72 17.04 -3.61 1.99
C GLN A 72 16.48 -3.52 3.40
N ARG A 73 17.24 -2.87 4.26
CA ARG A 73 16.84 -2.62 5.65
C ARG A 73 16.13 -1.28 5.77
N SER A 74 15.14 -1.26 6.63
CA SER A 74 14.52 0.00 7.05
C SER A 74 15.49 0.87 7.83
N GLY A 75 15.16 2.14 8.00
CA GLY A 75 15.76 2.97 9.04
C GLY A 75 15.54 2.35 10.43
N THR A 76 16.45 2.64 11.34
CA THR A 76 16.37 2.16 12.72
C THR A 76 15.19 2.84 13.44
N LEU A 77 14.33 2.06 14.03
CA LEU A 77 13.16 2.51 14.79
C LEU A 77 13.38 2.28 16.29
N SER A 78 12.79 3.13 17.13
CA SER A 78 12.70 2.81 18.56
C SER A 78 11.84 1.55 18.75
N VAL A 79 12.12 0.75 19.76
CA VAL A 79 11.44 -0.53 19.97
C VAL A 79 9.92 -0.39 20.01
N GLY A 80 9.39 0.63 20.70
CA GLY A 80 7.95 0.84 20.79
C GLY A 80 7.27 1.09 19.43
N VAL A 81 7.91 1.88 18.56
CA VAL A 81 7.44 2.13 17.20
C VAL A 81 7.58 0.86 16.35
N GLY A 82 8.74 0.18 16.44
CA GLY A 82 9.00 -1.05 15.71
C GLY A 82 8.02 -2.17 16.04
N LEU A 83 7.71 -2.38 17.31
CA LEU A 83 6.71 -3.37 17.76
C LEU A 83 5.30 -3.01 17.32
N SER A 84 4.95 -1.73 17.28
CA SER A 84 3.66 -1.27 16.75
C SER A 84 3.51 -1.59 15.26
N VAL A 85 4.55 -1.31 14.47
CA VAL A 85 4.61 -1.64 13.02
C VAL A 85 4.50 -3.16 12.83
N LEU A 86 5.35 -3.93 13.52
CA LEU A 86 5.36 -5.40 13.43
C LEU A 86 4.01 -6.01 13.83
N GLY A 87 3.44 -5.52 14.93
CA GLY A 87 2.13 -5.98 15.38
C GLY A 87 1.01 -5.70 14.38
N SER A 88 1.11 -4.60 13.62
CA SER A 88 0.15 -4.29 12.58
C SER A 88 0.32 -5.19 11.36
N ILE A 89 1.56 -5.49 10.96
CA ILE A 89 1.87 -6.43 9.88
C ILE A 89 1.36 -7.84 10.24
N ILE A 90 1.68 -8.34 11.44
CA ILE A 90 1.22 -9.65 11.92
C ILE A 90 -0.31 -9.72 11.97
N GLY A 91 -0.96 -8.67 12.47
CA GLY A 91 -2.43 -8.60 12.50
C GLY A 91 -3.06 -8.60 11.10
N ALA A 92 -2.44 -7.94 10.13
CA ALA A 92 -2.90 -7.96 8.73
C ALA A 92 -2.77 -9.34 8.07
N MET A 93 -1.80 -10.15 8.52
CA MET A 93 -1.62 -11.54 8.08
C MET A 93 -2.47 -12.56 8.87
N GLY A 94 -3.36 -12.10 9.75
CA GLY A 94 -4.20 -12.97 10.59
C GLY A 94 -3.46 -13.58 11.80
N GLY A 95 -2.25 -13.11 12.09
CA GLY A 95 -1.46 -13.56 13.23
C GLY A 95 -1.81 -12.86 14.55
N SER A 96 -1.28 -13.37 15.65
CA SER A 96 -1.44 -12.80 16.99
C SER A 96 -0.23 -11.95 17.38
N LYS A 97 -0.48 -10.82 18.02
CA LYS A 97 0.54 -9.93 18.60
C LYS A 97 1.06 -10.41 19.95
N LEU A 98 0.46 -11.47 20.51
CA LEU A 98 0.81 -11.97 21.83
C LEU A 98 2.29 -12.42 21.87
N GLY A 99 2.99 -11.91 22.85
CA GLY A 99 4.39 -12.27 23.09
C GLY A 99 5.43 -11.39 22.38
N LEU A 100 5.04 -10.45 21.51
CA LEU A 100 6.00 -9.53 20.88
C LEU A 100 6.79 -8.71 21.91
N ASP A 101 6.10 -8.13 22.89
CA ASP A 101 6.73 -7.32 23.93
C ASP A 101 7.71 -8.15 24.76
N LEU A 102 7.40 -9.43 24.98
CA LEU A 102 8.27 -10.33 25.72
C LEU A 102 9.49 -10.75 24.89
N ALA A 103 9.28 -11.06 23.61
CA ALA A 103 10.34 -11.47 22.68
C ALA A 103 11.39 -10.35 22.47
N TYR A 104 10.96 -9.10 22.50
CA TYR A 104 11.84 -7.94 22.26
C TYR A 104 12.09 -7.09 23.51
N LYS A 105 11.88 -7.64 24.70
CA LYS A 105 12.01 -6.95 26.01
C LYS A 105 13.35 -6.21 26.19
N ASN A 106 14.43 -6.76 25.68
CA ASN A 106 15.79 -6.21 25.83
C ASN A 106 16.24 -5.37 24.63
N ALA A 107 15.44 -5.29 23.57
CA ALA A 107 15.78 -4.50 22.41
C ALA A 107 15.63 -2.99 22.72
N ARG A 108 16.52 -2.17 22.19
CA ARG A 108 16.40 -0.70 22.22
C ARG A 108 15.88 -0.16 20.89
N THR A 109 16.25 -0.83 19.83
CA THR A 109 15.92 -0.44 18.45
C THR A 109 15.50 -1.68 17.66
N VAL A 110 14.75 -1.45 16.59
CA VAL A 110 14.28 -2.48 15.67
C VAL A 110 14.50 -2.02 14.24
N THR A 111 15.00 -2.91 13.40
CA THR A 111 15.16 -2.70 11.96
C THR A 111 14.43 -3.83 11.23
N PHE A 112 13.70 -3.50 10.18
CA PHE A 112 13.04 -4.48 9.32
C PHE A 112 13.82 -4.70 8.04
N GLU A 113 13.92 -5.94 7.60
CA GLU A 113 14.46 -6.32 6.31
C GLU A 113 13.39 -7.13 5.57
N PHE A 114 12.99 -6.64 4.39
CA PHE A 114 12.03 -7.33 3.53
C PHE A 114 12.80 -8.22 2.57
N GLN A 115 12.47 -9.52 2.55
CA GLN A 115 13.10 -10.52 1.69
C GLN A 115 12.12 -11.02 0.65
N ASP A 116 12.65 -11.55 -0.47
CA ASP A 116 11.85 -12.09 -1.58
C ASP A 116 10.75 -11.12 -2.03
N VAL A 117 11.14 -9.83 -2.23
CA VAL A 117 10.20 -8.79 -2.63
C VAL A 117 9.81 -8.98 -4.09
N LEU A 118 8.51 -9.02 -4.33
CA LEU A 118 7.89 -9.08 -5.65
C LEU A 118 7.10 -7.81 -5.91
N GLU A 119 6.99 -7.44 -7.17
CA GLU A 119 6.22 -6.30 -7.65
C GLU A 119 5.12 -6.78 -8.61
N ASP A 120 3.89 -6.32 -8.36
CA ASP A 120 2.83 -6.31 -9.36
C ASP A 120 2.70 -4.89 -9.90
N ARG A 121 2.70 -4.72 -11.22
CA ARG A 121 2.63 -3.40 -11.84
C ARG A 121 1.86 -3.38 -13.15
N ILE A 122 1.41 -2.19 -13.52
CA ILE A 122 0.87 -1.90 -14.85
C ILE A 122 1.79 -0.94 -15.59
N GLU A 123 1.64 -0.86 -16.90
CA GLU A 123 2.23 0.20 -17.71
C GLU A 123 1.37 1.46 -17.58
N VAL A 124 1.96 2.57 -17.13
CA VAL A 124 1.24 3.85 -16.91
C VAL A 124 0.66 4.38 -18.22
N ALA A 125 1.37 4.22 -19.34
CA ALA A 125 0.87 4.65 -20.65
C ALA A 125 -0.43 3.91 -21.06
N SER A 126 -0.57 2.63 -20.67
CA SER A 126 -1.82 1.88 -20.91
C SER A 126 -2.95 2.38 -20.00
N LEU A 127 -2.63 2.82 -18.80
CA LEU A 127 -3.59 3.47 -17.90
C LEU A 127 -4.06 4.81 -18.47
N ASP A 128 -3.14 5.64 -18.95
CA ASP A 128 -3.46 6.92 -19.57
C ASP A 128 -4.38 6.74 -20.79
N GLN A 129 -4.09 5.72 -21.61
CA GLN A 129 -4.94 5.37 -22.76
C GLN A 129 -6.34 4.91 -22.30
N TYR A 130 -6.44 4.12 -21.24
CA TYR A 130 -7.73 3.69 -20.68
C TYR A 130 -8.54 4.86 -20.14
N LEU A 131 -7.88 5.83 -19.49
CA LEU A 131 -8.52 6.99 -18.88
C LEU A 131 -8.85 8.11 -19.87
N SER A 132 -8.22 8.16 -21.04
CA SER A 132 -8.31 9.29 -21.98
C SER A 132 -9.72 9.57 -22.49
N ASP A 133 -10.58 8.56 -22.56
CA ASP A 133 -11.98 8.67 -22.97
C ASP A 133 -12.90 7.88 -22.05
N ALA A 134 -12.72 8.06 -20.75
CA ALA A 134 -13.45 7.33 -19.72
C ALA A 134 -14.35 8.27 -18.91
N ASP A 135 -15.49 7.75 -18.49
CA ASP A 135 -16.42 8.42 -17.60
C ASP A 135 -16.50 7.73 -16.24
N VAL A 136 -16.88 8.49 -15.23
CA VAL A 136 -17.26 7.92 -13.94
C VAL A 136 -18.60 7.21 -14.08
N SER A 137 -18.70 6.00 -13.58
CA SER A 137 -19.95 5.24 -13.54
C SER A 137 -21.06 6.07 -12.87
N PRO A 138 -22.25 6.18 -13.49
CA PRO A 138 -23.36 6.96 -12.94
C PRO A 138 -23.84 6.45 -11.57
N PHE A 139 -23.48 5.23 -11.21
CA PHE A 139 -23.78 4.63 -9.90
C PHE A 139 -22.73 4.96 -8.83
N SER A 140 -21.66 5.65 -9.21
CA SER A 140 -20.52 5.98 -8.33
C SER A 140 -20.49 7.47 -7.95
N THR A 141 -21.63 8.04 -7.53
CA THR A 141 -21.79 9.48 -7.25
C THR A 141 -20.76 10.00 -6.23
N HIS A 142 -20.50 9.23 -5.17
CA HIS A 142 -19.50 9.61 -4.17
C HIS A 142 -18.08 9.67 -4.75
N VAL A 143 -17.75 8.76 -5.65
CA VAL A 143 -16.44 8.73 -6.32
C VAL A 143 -16.29 9.93 -7.26
N GLY A 144 -17.36 10.34 -7.95
CA GLY A 144 -17.39 11.57 -8.77
C GLY A 144 -17.02 12.79 -7.93
N GLN A 145 -17.62 12.96 -6.77
CA GLN A 145 -17.30 14.07 -5.86
C GLN A 145 -15.85 14.05 -5.37
N LEU A 146 -15.30 12.87 -5.09
CA LEU A 146 -13.90 12.71 -4.70
C LEU A 146 -12.94 13.02 -5.86
N LEU A 147 -13.32 12.69 -7.09
CA LEU A 147 -12.56 13.00 -8.29
C LEU A 147 -12.50 14.52 -8.53
N ASP A 148 -13.64 15.19 -8.44
CA ASP A 148 -13.75 16.65 -8.56
C ASP A 148 -12.92 17.37 -7.48
N ALA A 149 -12.76 16.75 -6.32
CA ALA A 149 -11.96 17.25 -5.21
C ALA A 149 -10.47 16.87 -5.28
N ASP A 150 -10.00 16.19 -6.33
CA ASP A 150 -8.62 15.67 -6.49
C ASP A 150 -8.18 14.79 -5.30
N GLN A 151 -9.07 13.94 -4.82
CA GLN A 151 -8.85 13.07 -3.67
C GLN A 151 -8.74 11.59 -4.01
N ILE A 152 -8.69 11.25 -5.31
CA ILE A 152 -8.58 9.87 -5.79
C ILE A 152 -7.18 9.58 -6.31
N TYR A 153 -6.73 8.38 -6.04
CA TYR A 153 -5.46 7.83 -6.51
C TYR A 153 -5.71 6.45 -7.12
N VAL A 154 -5.00 6.15 -8.19
CA VAL A 154 -4.98 4.80 -8.79
C VAL A 154 -3.70 4.11 -8.38
N THR A 155 -3.80 2.87 -7.91
CA THR A 155 -2.63 2.05 -7.63
C THR A 155 -2.03 1.55 -8.94
N THR A 156 -0.81 1.96 -9.26
CA THR A 156 -0.09 1.55 -10.47
C THR A 156 0.89 0.40 -10.22
N ALA A 157 1.36 0.28 -8.97
CA ALA A 157 2.24 -0.81 -8.56
C ALA A 157 1.98 -1.18 -7.09
N THR A 158 2.21 -2.44 -6.76
CA THR A 158 2.18 -2.95 -5.39
C THR A 158 3.41 -3.82 -5.13
N LEU A 159 4.00 -3.66 -3.95
CA LEU A 159 5.10 -4.50 -3.49
C LEU A 159 4.56 -5.54 -2.52
N LYS A 160 5.03 -6.77 -2.68
CA LYS A 160 4.68 -7.92 -1.84
C LYS A 160 5.94 -8.54 -1.27
N SER A 161 5.89 -8.93 -0.02
CA SER A 161 6.92 -9.77 0.60
C SER A 161 6.23 -10.74 1.55
N ASN A 162 6.63 -11.97 1.50
CA ASN A 162 6.16 -13.01 2.42
C ASN A 162 7.15 -13.30 3.55
N LYS A 163 8.30 -12.62 3.53
CA LYS A 163 9.36 -12.78 4.52
C LYS A 163 9.82 -11.42 5.04
N ILE A 164 9.73 -11.24 6.34
CA ILE A 164 10.20 -10.06 7.04
C ILE A 164 11.15 -10.53 8.14
N ALA A 165 12.42 -10.13 8.04
CA ALA A 165 13.36 -10.31 9.13
C ALA A 165 13.33 -9.09 10.05
N VAL A 166 13.36 -9.33 11.35
CA VAL A 166 13.43 -8.29 12.38
C VAL A 166 14.80 -8.38 13.02
N VAL A 167 15.54 -7.28 12.97
CA VAL A 167 16.88 -7.17 13.54
C VAL A 167 16.84 -6.17 14.70
N THR A 168 17.36 -6.56 15.84
CA THR A 168 17.40 -5.77 17.08
C THR A 168 18.81 -5.46 17.50
#